data_8d8d74ecd1db0d0a4747d03d977fd767
#
_entry.id   8d8d74ecd1db0d0a4747d03d977fd767
#
_cell.length_a   1.000
_cell.length_b   1.000
_cell.length_c   1.000
_cell.angle_alpha   90.00
_cell.angle_beta   90.00
_cell.angle_gamma   90.00
#
_symmetry.space_group_name_H-M   'P 1'
#
loop_
_entity.id
_entity.type
_entity.pdbx_description
1 polymer ?
#
loop_
_entity_poly.entity_id
_entity_poly.type
_entity_poly.pdbx_seq_one_letter_code
_entity_poly.pdbx_strand_id
1 'polypeptide(L)'
;MSRLWYDHPASEWEEALPIGNGRIGAMVYGGTDRERLQVNEESIWLGGPVNRHNPDAKENLPKIRQLLRDGRIPEAEHLMETALSACPEGMHPYQTLGDVQFFFDGIEGGRERKSGKLRDMIPVSYTHLRAHETSLHL
;
A
#
# COMPACT_ATOMS: atom_id res chain seq x y z
N MET A 1 3.83 23.73 -0.10
CA MET A 1 2.98 22.59 -0.45
C MET A 1 3.71 21.79 -1.52
N SER A 2 4.02 20.55 -1.29
CA SER A 2 4.66 19.68 -2.31
C SER A 2 3.62 19.34 -3.38
N ARG A 3 4.00 19.47 -4.66
CA ARG A 3 3.14 19.20 -5.80
C ARG A 3 3.80 18.15 -6.69
N LEU A 4 3.07 17.07 -6.99
CA LEU A 4 3.43 16.13 -8.03
C LEU A 4 2.87 16.64 -9.36
N TRP A 5 3.67 16.62 -10.41
CA TRP A 5 3.29 17.13 -11.71
C TRP A 5 3.92 16.29 -12.82
N TYR A 6 3.09 15.92 -13.79
CA TYR A 6 3.47 15.14 -14.96
C TYR A 6 2.85 15.79 -16.20
N ASP A 7 3.51 15.68 -17.33
CA ASP A 7 3.09 16.28 -18.61
C ASP A 7 2.43 15.27 -19.57
N HIS A 8 2.39 14.01 -19.18
CA HIS A 8 1.77 12.93 -19.94
C HIS A 8 1.12 11.90 -18.99
N PRO A 9 0.15 11.10 -19.50
CA PRO A 9 -0.41 9.99 -18.73
C PRO A 9 0.66 8.94 -18.42
N ALA A 10 0.51 8.28 -17.27
CA ALA A 10 1.38 7.19 -16.88
C ALA A 10 1.23 5.98 -17.80
N SER A 11 2.35 5.40 -18.20
CA SER A 11 2.41 4.12 -18.92
C SER A 11 2.68 2.95 -17.98
N GLU A 12 3.42 3.20 -16.90
CA GLU A 12 3.82 2.23 -15.90
C GLU A 12 3.32 2.64 -14.50
N TRP A 13 3.34 1.69 -13.58
CA TRP A 13 2.82 1.90 -12.23
C TRP A 13 3.60 2.98 -11.46
N GLU A 14 4.90 3.05 -11.64
CA GLU A 14 5.79 4.01 -10.98
C GLU A 14 5.55 5.46 -11.41
N GLU A 15 4.98 5.67 -12.58
CA GLU A 15 4.63 6.99 -13.10
C GLU A 15 3.25 7.47 -12.64
N ALA A 16 2.40 6.55 -12.17
CA ALA A 16 1.05 6.87 -11.76
C ALA A 16 1.00 7.67 -10.47
N LEU A 17 -0.02 8.51 -10.31
CA LEU A 17 -0.18 9.38 -9.15
C LEU A 17 -0.86 8.66 -8.00
N PRO A 18 -0.23 8.54 -6.83
CA PRO A 18 -0.84 7.92 -5.67
C PRO A 18 -1.88 8.84 -5.02
N ILE A 19 -3.03 8.27 -4.73
CA ILE A 19 -4.09 8.88 -3.93
C ILE A 19 -4.55 7.90 -2.86
N GLY A 20 -5.09 8.39 -1.75
CA GLY A 20 -5.61 7.50 -0.70
C GLY A 20 -6.13 8.26 0.52
N ASN A 21 -6.81 7.53 1.38
CA ASN A 21 -7.41 8.04 2.61
C ASN A 21 -6.95 7.25 3.87
N GLY A 22 -5.85 6.50 3.76
CA GLY A 22 -5.33 5.65 4.83
C GLY A 22 -5.94 4.25 4.88
N ARG A 23 -7.09 4.01 4.24
CA ARG A 23 -7.73 2.70 4.13
C ARG A 23 -7.74 2.18 2.70
N ILE A 24 -8.18 3.00 1.77
CA ILE A 24 -8.17 2.71 0.33
C ILE A 24 -7.12 3.59 -0.30
N GLY A 25 -6.28 3.01 -1.14
CA GLY A 25 -5.32 3.68 -1.99
C GLY A 25 -5.57 3.40 -3.45
N ALA A 26 -5.19 4.31 -4.31
CA ALA A 26 -5.23 4.10 -5.75
C ALA A 26 -4.06 4.77 -6.45
N MET A 27 -3.65 4.18 -7.57
CA MET A 27 -2.73 4.78 -8.53
C MET A 27 -3.53 5.27 -9.73
N VAL A 28 -3.46 6.58 -10.01
CA VAL A 28 -4.19 7.26 -11.07
C VAL A 28 -3.26 7.42 -12.28
N TYR A 29 -3.65 6.86 -13.42
CA TYR A 29 -2.82 6.88 -14.63
C TYR A 29 -2.98 8.16 -15.46
N GLY A 30 -4.08 8.89 -15.31
CA GLY A 30 -4.27 10.19 -15.95
C GLY A 30 -4.66 10.12 -17.44
N GLY A 31 -5.32 9.06 -17.86
CA GLY A 31 -5.80 8.92 -19.24
C GLY A 31 -6.99 9.83 -19.56
N THR A 32 -7.10 10.33 -20.78
CA THR A 32 -8.18 11.23 -21.22
C THR A 32 -9.32 10.54 -21.95
N ASP A 33 -9.02 9.51 -22.69
CA ASP A 33 -9.99 8.70 -23.45
C ASP A 33 -10.40 7.47 -22.60
N ARG A 34 -9.41 6.96 -21.86
CA ARG A 34 -9.57 5.85 -20.96
C ARG A 34 -8.73 6.12 -19.70
N GLU A 35 -9.38 6.25 -18.56
CA GLU A 35 -8.69 6.36 -17.28
C GLU A 35 -8.62 5.01 -16.61
N ARG A 36 -7.50 4.73 -15.94
CA ARG A 36 -7.30 3.55 -15.12
C ARG A 36 -6.96 3.97 -13.69
N LEU A 37 -7.70 3.44 -12.74
CA LEU A 37 -7.37 3.51 -11.33
C LEU A 37 -7.03 2.11 -10.84
N GLN A 38 -5.81 1.89 -10.43
CA GLN A 38 -5.41 0.65 -9.79
C GLN A 38 -5.61 0.79 -8.29
N VAL A 39 -6.57 0.04 -7.74
CA VAL A 39 -7.09 0.25 -6.39
C VAL A 39 -6.61 -0.83 -5.44
N ASN A 40 -6.29 -0.41 -4.23
CA ASN A 40 -5.93 -1.27 -3.12
C ASN A 40 -6.71 -0.92 -1.86
N GLU A 41 -6.92 -1.90 -0.99
CA GLU A 41 -7.53 -1.73 0.32
C GLU A 41 -6.71 -2.52 1.36
N GLU A 42 -6.49 -1.93 2.54
CA GLU A 42 -5.50 -2.40 3.53
C GLU A 42 -5.77 -3.80 4.10
N SER A 43 -7.02 -4.24 4.10
CA SER A 43 -7.42 -5.51 4.73
C SER A 43 -7.48 -6.70 3.77
N ILE A 44 -7.18 -6.51 2.48
CA ILE A 44 -7.29 -7.58 1.50
C ILE A 44 -6.04 -8.46 1.51
N TRP A 45 -6.15 -9.57 2.23
CA TRP A 45 -5.13 -10.59 2.36
C TRP A 45 -5.68 -11.95 1.92
N LEU A 46 -4.80 -12.82 1.42
CA LEU A 46 -5.19 -14.21 1.15
C LEU A 46 -5.45 -14.92 2.47
N GLY A 47 -6.63 -15.51 2.61
CA GLY A 47 -7.02 -16.29 3.79
C GLY A 47 -7.63 -15.46 4.92
N GLY A 48 -7.89 -16.11 6.05
CA GLY A 48 -8.50 -15.54 7.24
C GLY A 48 -7.52 -15.35 8.40
N PRO A 49 -8.00 -14.88 9.56
CA PRO A 49 -7.19 -14.76 10.76
C PRO A 49 -6.60 -16.10 11.18
N VAL A 50 -5.29 -16.15 11.38
CA VAL A 50 -4.56 -17.34 11.83
C VAL A 50 -3.87 -17.03 13.13
N ASN A 51 -4.02 -17.91 14.11
CA ASN A 51 -3.22 -17.84 15.34
C ASN A 51 -1.79 -18.27 15.01
N ARG A 52 -0.86 -17.32 15.14
CA ARG A 52 0.56 -17.50 14.83
C ARG A 52 1.44 -17.51 16.08
N HIS A 53 0.84 -17.65 17.26
CA HIS A 53 1.61 -17.77 18.48
C HIS A 53 2.39 -19.09 18.49
N ASN A 54 3.70 -18.99 18.69
CA ASN A 54 4.54 -20.16 18.86
C ASN A 54 4.22 -20.82 20.23
N PRO A 55 3.81 -22.10 20.27
CA PRO A 55 3.45 -22.77 21.51
C PRO A 55 4.64 -22.87 22.48
N ASP A 56 5.86 -22.92 21.96
CA ASP A 56 7.09 -23.11 22.75
C ASP A 56 7.62 -21.80 23.38
N ALA A 57 7.06 -20.63 22.96
CA ALA A 57 7.53 -19.33 23.38
C ALA A 57 7.47 -19.15 24.90
N LYS A 58 6.35 -19.53 25.52
CA LYS A 58 6.11 -19.37 26.97
C LYS A 58 7.12 -20.16 27.79
N GLU A 59 7.39 -21.39 27.40
CA GLU A 59 8.29 -22.28 28.14
C GLU A 59 9.77 -21.86 27.99
N ASN A 60 10.17 -21.40 26.83
CA ASN A 60 11.55 -21.04 26.55
C ASN A 60 11.91 -19.60 26.96
N LEU A 61 10.95 -18.71 27.17
CA LEU A 61 11.21 -17.33 27.56
C LEU A 61 12.07 -17.18 28.83
N PRO A 62 11.89 -17.96 29.92
CA PRO A 62 12.78 -17.90 31.10
C PRO A 62 14.21 -18.32 30.78
N LYS A 63 14.42 -19.34 29.92
CA LYS A 63 15.73 -19.79 29.48
C LYS A 63 16.47 -18.73 28.70
N ILE A 64 15.77 -18.10 27.74
CA ILE A 64 16.32 -17.00 26.95
C ILE A 64 16.78 -15.85 27.86
N ARG A 65 15.94 -15.44 28.81
CA ARG A 65 16.27 -14.40 29.79
C ARG A 65 17.49 -14.75 30.64
N GLN A 66 17.67 -16.03 30.99
CA GLN A 66 18.83 -16.48 31.74
C GLN A 66 20.09 -16.42 30.88
N LEU A 67 20.06 -16.91 29.64
CA LEU A 67 21.18 -16.84 28.71
C LEU A 67 21.65 -15.39 28.48
N LEU A 68 20.71 -14.45 28.35
CA LEU A 68 21.02 -13.02 28.21
C LEU A 68 21.71 -12.47 29.47
N ARG A 69 21.25 -12.82 30.68
CA ARG A 69 21.90 -12.40 31.93
C ARG A 69 23.30 -12.97 32.10
N ASP A 70 23.53 -14.19 31.59
CA ASP A 70 24.82 -14.87 31.65
C ASP A 70 25.77 -14.38 30.55
N GLY A 71 25.36 -13.45 29.69
CA GLY A 71 26.16 -12.93 28.57
C GLY A 71 26.31 -13.92 27.39
N ARG A 72 25.53 -14.98 27.37
CA ARG A 72 25.55 -16.03 26.33
C ARG A 72 24.65 -15.62 25.14
N ILE A 73 24.99 -14.50 24.50
CA ILE A 73 24.16 -13.88 23.47
C ILE A 73 23.91 -14.80 22.27
N PRO A 74 24.92 -15.47 21.67
CA PRO A 74 24.68 -16.32 20.49
C PRO A 74 23.71 -17.47 20.78
N GLU A 75 23.76 -18.03 21.97
CA GLU A 75 22.86 -19.11 22.36
C GLU A 75 21.43 -18.61 22.63
N ALA A 76 21.31 -17.41 23.18
CA ALA A 76 20.02 -16.76 23.33
C ALA A 76 19.37 -16.47 21.98
N GLU A 77 20.13 -15.93 21.01
CA GLU A 77 19.67 -15.66 19.65
C GLU A 77 19.17 -16.93 18.96
N HIS A 78 19.97 -18.00 19.00
CA HIS A 78 19.58 -19.27 18.39
C HIS A 78 18.27 -19.85 19.00
N LEU A 79 18.14 -19.76 20.32
CA LEU A 79 16.90 -20.20 20.97
C LEU A 79 15.71 -19.29 20.65
N MET A 80 15.94 -17.98 20.49
CA MET A 80 14.90 -17.03 20.08
C MET A 80 14.39 -17.30 18.66
N GLU A 81 15.28 -17.60 17.71
CA GLU A 81 14.91 -17.92 16.33
C GLU A 81 13.91 -19.06 16.24
N THR A 82 14.08 -20.08 17.07
CA THR A 82 13.19 -21.25 17.06
C THR A 82 11.97 -21.10 17.95
N ALA A 83 12.14 -20.56 19.15
CA ALA A 83 11.09 -20.54 20.16
C ALA A 83 10.19 -19.30 20.10
N LEU A 84 10.65 -18.17 19.55
CA LEU A 84 9.85 -16.92 19.48
C LEU A 84 9.38 -16.57 18.08
N SER A 85 9.87 -17.24 17.04
CA SER A 85 9.35 -17.07 15.69
C SER A 85 7.89 -17.49 15.60
N ALA A 86 7.15 -16.80 14.74
CA ALA A 86 5.75 -17.14 14.53
C ALA A 86 5.57 -18.57 13.96
N CYS A 87 4.49 -19.24 14.31
CA CYS A 87 4.17 -20.57 13.80
C CYS A 87 2.73 -20.59 13.22
N PRO A 88 2.58 -20.66 11.88
CA PRO A 88 3.61 -20.68 10.83
C PRO A 88 4.35 -19.34 10.69
N GLU A 89 5.59 -19.36 10.20
CA GLU A 89 6.43 -18.18 10.05
C GLU A 89 5.91 -17.21 8.97
N GLY A 90 5.46 -17.74 7.84
CA GLY A 90 4.99 -16.96 6.71
C GLY A 90 3.72 -16.17 7.00
N MET A 91 3.67 -14.92 6.57
CA MET A 91 2.41 -14.17 6.46
C MET A 91 1.68 -14.58 5.18
N HIS A 92 0.34 -14.54 5.23
CA HIS A 92 -0.43 -14.60 4.00
C HIS A 92 -0.08 -13.43 3.07
N PRO A 93 -0.03 -13.64 1.75
CA PRO A 93 0.28 -12.57 0.82
C PRO A 93 -0.84 -11.53 0.78
N TYR A 94 -0.42 -10.27 0.71
CA TYR A 94 -1.32 -9.16 0.44
C TYR A 94 -1.79 -9.23 -1.01
N GLN A 95 -3.04 -8.84 -1.27
CA GLN A 95 -3.64 -8.87 -2.59
C GLN A 95 -4.13 -7.50 -3.02
N THR A 96 -4.06 -7.25 -4.31
CA THR A 96 -4.65 -6.04 -4.91
C THR A 96 -6.17 -6.17 -4.98
N LEU A 97 -6.89 -5.06 -4.79
CA LEU A 97 -8.34 -5.03 -4.94
C LEU A 97 -8.73 -5.19 -6.42
N GLY A 98 -8.05 -4.48 -7.31
CA GLY A 98 -8.28 -4.55 -8.75
C GLY A 98 -8.15 -3.20 -9.46
N ASP A 99 -8.57 -3.18 -10.71
CA ASP A 99 -8.54 -1.99 -11.56
C ASP A 99 -9.95 -1.50 -11.85
N VAL A 100 -10.16 -0.21 -11.68
CA VAL A 100 -11.36 0.50 -12.17
C VAL A 100 -10.98 1.23 -13.44
N GLN A 101 -11.73 0.99 -14.51
CA GLN A 101 -11.51 1.63 -15.80
C GLN A 101 -12.71 2.49 -16.18
N PHE A 102 -12.43 3.73 -16.55
CA PHE A 102 -13.42 4.65 -17.09
C PHE A 102 -13.19 4.82 -18.58
N PHE A 103 -14.24 4.72 -19.34
CA PHE A 103 -14.26 4.99 -20.77
C PHE A 103 -15.07 6.25 -21.00
N PHE A 104 -14.47 7.23 -21.64
CA PHE A 104 -15.12 8.52 -21.91
C PHE A 104 -15.58 8.56 -23.37
N ASP A 105 -16.85 8.24 -23.61
CA ASP A 105 -17.44 8.29 -24.94
C ASP A 105 -17.64 9.73 -25.41
N GLY A 106 -17.53 9.95 -26.72
CA GLY A 106 -17.81 11.25 -27.36
C GLY A 106 -16.68 12.29 -27.23
N ILE A 107 -15.48 11.89 -26.82
CA ILE A 107 -14.30 12.74 -26.88
C ILE A 107 -13.63 12.55 -28.24
N GLU A 108 -14.36 12.91 -29.30
CA GLU A 108 -13.78 13.02 -30.65
C GLU A 108 -12.82 14.23 -30.68
N GLY A 109 -11.58 14.03 -31.07
CA GLY A 109 -10.56 15.08 -31.16
C GLY A 109 -9.55 15.14 -30.03
N GLY A 110 -9.24 14.01 -29.40
CA GLY A 110 -8.31 13.89 -28.28
C GLY A 110 -6.90 14.48 -28.45
N ARG A 111 -6.56 15.02 -29.63
CA ARG A 111 -5.26 15.69 -29.85
C ARG A 111 -5.19 17.10 -29.29
N GLU A 112 -6.27 17.87 -29.33
CA GLU A 112 -6.26 19.25 -28.83
C GLU A 112 -6.46 19.34 -27.30
N ARG A 113 -7.11 18.38 -26.68
CA ARG A 113 -7.26 18.32 -25.23
C ARG A 113 -6.02 17.82 -24.47
N LYS A 114 -5.11 17.12 -25.17
CA LYS A 114 -3.91 16.53 -24.55
C LYS A 114 -2.91 17.54 -23.99
N SER A 115 -2.90 18.79 -24.44
CA SER A 115 -1.88 19.76 -24.01
C SER A 115 -2.31 20.70 -22.89
N GLY A 116 -3.62 20.97 -22.73
CA GLY A 116 -4.10 21.99 -21.80
C GLY A 116 -4.82 21.45 -20.58
N LYS A 117 -5.73 20.50 -20.76
CA LYS A 117 -6.66 20.06 -19.70
C LYS A 117 -6.15 18.90 -18.83
N LEU A 118 -5.20 18.13 -19.29
CA LEU A 118 -4.57 17.11 -18.45
C LEU A 118 -3.81 17.76 -17.28
N ARG A 119 -3.23 18.94 -17.51
CA ARG A 119 -2.56 19.73 -16.48
C ARG A 119 -3.50 20.15 -15.35
N ASP A 120 -4.76 20.36 -15.66
CA ASP A 120 -5.74 20.85 -14.69
C ASP A 120 -6.49 19.71 -13.98
N MET A 121 -6.66 18.55 -14.62
CA MET A 121 -7.41 17.42 -14.03
C MET A 121 -6.61 16.66 -12.95
N ILE A 122 -5.34 16.37 -13.19
CA ILE A 122 -4.49 15.63 -12.23
C ILE A 122 -4.24 16.41 -10.94
N PRO A 123 -3.87 17.70 -10.97
CA PRO A 123 -3.72 18.48 -9.75
C PRO A 123 -5.02 18.69 -8.97
N VAL A 124 -6.15 18.83 -9.66
CA VAL A 124 -7.46 19.02 -9.03
C VAL A 124 -7.92 17.76 -8.30
N SER A 125 -7.79 16.59 -8.90
CA SER A 125 -8.12 15.32 -8.24
C SER A 125 -7.27 15.08 -7.01
N TYR A 126 -5.98 15.31 -7.10
CA TYR A 126 -5.05 15.17 -5.97
C TYR A 126 -5.30 16.19 -4.86
N THR A 127 -5.55 17.46 -5.18
CA THR A 127 -5.84 18.51 -4.19
C THR A 127 -7.18 18.28 -3.50
N HIS A 128 -8.17 17.80 -4.21
CA HIS A 128 -9.50 17.54 -3.67
C HIS A 128 -9.49 16.35 -2.70
N LEU A 129 -8.81 15.26 -3.04
CA LEU A 129 -8.66 14.10 -2.18
C LEU A 129 -7.84 14.38 -0.92
N ARG A 130 -6.79 15.21 -1.03
CA ARG A 130 -6.03 15.68 0.13
C ARG A 130 -6.80 16.61 1.05
N ALA A 131 -7.70 17.44 0.51
CA ALA A 131 -8.57 18.29 1.30
C ALA A 131 -9.55 17.45 2.16
N HIS A 132 -9.99 16.31 1.66
CA HIS A 132 -10.80 15.36 2.44
C HIS A 132 -10.00 14.66 3.54
N GLU A 133 -8.75 14.28 3.30
CA GLU A 133 -7.88 13.69 4.32
C GLU A 133 -7.59 14.67 5.47
N THR A 134 -7.39 15.94 5.19
CA THR A 134 -7.13 16.96 6.22
C THR A 134 -8.35 17.32 7.06
N SER A 135 -9.57 17.07 6.57
CA SER A 135 -10.80 17.30 7.33
C SER A 135 -11.17 16.14 8.26
N LEU A 136 -10.54 14.99 8.14
CA LEU A 136 -10.74 13.82 9.02
C LEU A 136 -9.78 13.79 10.22
N HIS A 137 -8.81 14.69 10.29
CA HIS A 137 -7.84 14.79 11.38
C HIS A 137 -8.00 16.06 12.24
N LEU A 138 -9.11 16.75 12.11
CA LEU A 138 -9.56 17.82 13.00
C LEU A 138 -10.81 17.35 13.75
#